data_377cb6616bbe18017cd223a415b48c9a
#
_entry.id   377cb6616bbe18017cd223a415b48c9a
#
_cell.length_a   1.000
_cell.length_b   1.000
_cell.length_c   1.000
_cell.angle_alpha   90.00
_cell.angle_beta   90.00
_cell.angle_gamma   90.00
#
_symmetry.space_group_name_H-M   'P 1'
#
loop_
_entity.id
_entity.type
_entity.pdbx_description
1 polymer ?
#
loop_
_entity_poly.entity_id
_entity_poly.type
_entity_poly.pdbx_seq_one_letter_code
_entity_poly.pdbx_strand_id
1 'polypeptide(L)'
;MMAAIGTGNIEPGVVTASLGTSGTLFAFSTVPIIDPLGEVAAFCDSTDNWLPLICTLNLTLVTEHVRNLFGWDYAQLEEQIGAVPAGCDGLLLLPYLTGERTPDLPNSTGVFHGLTLTNFTAPHMARAAFEGVTLGLGYGLARFRELGMHPAEIRLTGGGSNSRLWRQMCADVFGVPTVCLQSGEGAGLGGAIQAGWVWNNEQGSGATLAEICERLVQADETSRNEPDANASEVYSDALNRTSEIRKAFSKAKLI
;
A
#
# COMPACT_ATOMS: atom_id res chain seq x y z
N MET A 1 5.02 14.71 0.01
CA MET A 1 4.73 15.76 1.01
C MET A 1 3.26 16.20 0.96
N MET A 2 2.82 16.85 -0.12
CA MET A 2 1.43 17.35 -0.20
C MET A 2 0.37 16.27 0.04
N ALA A 3 0.56 15.07 -0.51
CA ALA A 3 -0.36 13.96 -0.26
C ALA A 3 -0.44 13.58 1.24
N ALA A 4 0.63 13.75 2.03
CA ALA A 4 0.57 13.51 3.46
C ALA A 4 -0.37 14.49 4.16
N ILE A 5 -0.26 15.78 3.87
CA ILE A 5 -1.18 16.80 4.38
C ILE A 5 -2.61 16.51 3.93
N GLY A 6 -2.81 16.27 2.63
CA GLY A 6 -4.16 16.04 2.07
C GLY A 6 -4.79 14.71 2.47
N THR A 7 -4.03 13.80 3.07
CA THR A 7 -4.55 12.58 3.71
C THR A 7 -4.57 12.70 5.23
N GLY A 8 -4.24 13.86 5.80
CA GLY A 8 -4.18 14.08 7.24
C GLY A 8 -3.12 13.24 7.96
N ASN A 9 -2.09 12.83 7.24
CA ASN A 9 -0.95 12.09 7.78
C ASN A 9 0.12 13.09 8.22
N ILE A 10 -0.18 13.82 9.28
CA ILE A 10 0.60 14.90 9.87
C ILE A 10 0.89 14.68 11.36
N GLU A 11 0.46 13.54 11.88
CA GLU A 11 0.66 13.09 13.26
C GLU A 11 0.98 11.59 13.28
N PRO A 12 1.64 11.08 14.34
CA PRO A 12 1.92 9.64 14.47
C PRO A 12 0.63 8.79 14.52
N GLY A 13 0.71 7.56 14.04
CA GLY A 13 -0.39 6.58 14.12
C GLY A 13 -1.16 6.38 12.82
N VAL A 14 -0.95 7.23 11.82
CA VAL A 14 -1.53 7.09 10.49
C VAL A 14 -0.44 6.76 9.48
N VAL A 15 -0.70 5.79 8.60
CA VAL A 15 0.07 5.55 7.38
C VAL A 15 -0.83 5.82 6.18
N THR A 16 -0.31 6.47 5.17
CA THR A 16 -0.99 6.55 3.87
C THR A 16 -0.42 5.51 2.93
N ALA A 17 -1.29 4.71 2.32
CA ALA A 17 -0.96 3.77 1.27
C ALA A 17 -1.54 4.27 -0.06
N SER A 18 -0.67 4.59 -1.02
CA SER A 18 -1.10 4.98 -2.36
C SER A 18 -1.07 3.78 -3.29
N LEU A 19 -2.25 3.40 -3.80
CA LEU A 19 -2.45 2.30 -4.73
C LEU A 19 -2.47 2.84 -6.17
N GLY A 20 -1.33 3.35 -6.63
CA GLY A 20 -1.11 3.86 -7.98
C GLY A 20 -0.43 2.83 -8.89
N THR A 21 0.13 3.26 -10.03
CA THR A 21 0.95 2.42 -10.93
C THR A 21 2.06 1.72 -10.16
N SER A 22 2.74 2.47 -9.30
CA SER A 22 3.61 2.03 -8.22
C SER A 22 2.91 2.17 -6.87
N GLY A 23 3.36 1.43 -5.86
CA GLY A 23 2.85 1.51 -4.50
C GLY A 23 3.73 2.39 -3.61
N THR A 24 3.12 3.17 -2.73
CA THR A 24 3.89 3.87 -1.70
C THR A 24 3.20 3.74 -0.34
N LEU A 25 4.02 3.57 0.70
CA LEU A 25 3.63 3.75 2.09
C LEU A 25 4.41 4.93 2.64
N PHE A 26 3.76 5.87 3.30
CA PHE A 26 4.44 6.94 4.00
C PHE A 26 3.74 7.28 5.32
N ALA A 27 4.53 7.71 6.29
CA ALA A 27 4.08 8.02 7.63
C ALA A 27 4.72 9.30 8.13
N PHE A 28 4.03 10.00 9.03
CA PHE A 28 4.61 11.12 9.76
C PHE A 28 5.54 10.63 10.87
N SER A 29 6.66 11.32 11.08
CA SER A 29 7.58 11.09 12.20
C SER A 29 8.21 12.39 12.67
N THR A 30 8.34 12.56 13.98
CA THR A 30 9.03 13.70 14.61
C THR A 30 10.54 13.54 14.64
N VAL A 31 11.05 12.36 14.29
CA VAL A 31 12.48 12.04 14.24
C VAL A 31 12.83 11.38 12.91
N PRO A 32 14.08 11.50 12.41
CA PRO A 32 14.49 10.82 11.20
C PRO A 32 14.47 9.31 11.42
N ILE A 33 13.81 8.57 10.53
CA ILE A 33 13.82 7.11 10.52
C ILE A 33 14.91 6.66 9.57
N ILE A 34 16.00 6.17 10.12
CA ILE A 34 17.17 5.70 9.35
C ILE A 34 17.09 4.18 9.24
N ASP A 35 16.89 3.70 8.03
CA ASP A 35 16.85 2.28 7.73
C ASP A 35 18.24 1.75 7.35
N PRO A 36 18.83 0.82 8.14
CA PRO A 36 20.12 0.21 7.80
C PRO A 36 20.12 -0.58 6.49
N LEU A 37 18.95 -1.04 6.02
CA LEU A 37 18.81 -1.75 4.74
C LEU A 37 18.62 -0.80 3.55
N GLY A 38 18.35 0.50 3.81
CA GLY A 38 18.13 1.49 2.75
C GLY A 38 16.80 1.36 2.02
N GLU A 39 15.85 0.56 2.54
CA GLU A 39 14.54 0.34 1.91
C GLU A 39 13.53 1.44 2.26
N VAL A 40 13.71 2.10 3.41
CA VAL A 40 12.91 3.26 3.83
C VAL A 40 13.67 4.53 3.56
N ALA A 41 13.11 5.42 2.73
CA ALA A 41 13.68 6.74 2.46
C ALA A 41 13.26 7.73 3.56
N ALA A 42 14.23 8.39 4.20
CA ALA A 42 14.01 9.40 5.23
C ALA A 42 13.77 10.78 4.60
N PHE A 43 12.58 11.01 4.02
CA PHE A 43 12.23 12.34 3.51
C PHE A 43 11.86 13.30 4.64
N CYS A 44 12.08 14.60 4.41
CA CYS A 44 11.44 15.64 5.21
C CYS A 44 9.99 15.82 4.75
N ASP A 45 9.12 16.18 5.69
CA ASP A 45 7.77 16.61 5.36
C ASP A 45 7.71 18.14 5.10
N SER A 46 6.52 18.72 5.13
CA SER A 46 6.30 20.16 4.93
C SER A 46 6.06 20.91 6.25
N THR A 47 6.35 20.27 7.39
CA THR A 47 6.05 20.80 8.75
C THR A 47 7.28 20.79 9.66
N ASP A 48 8.49 20.81 9.10
CA ASP A 48 9.77 20.66 9.79
C ASP A 48 9.95 19.30 10.51
N ASN A 49 9.24 18.28 10.02
CA ASN A 49 9.30 16.92 10.51
C ASN A 49 9.75 15.95 9.40
N TRP A 50 9.53 14.67 9.59
CA TRP A 50 9.99 13.62 8.71
C TRP A 50 8.82 12.85 8.10
N LEU A 51 9.04 12.35 6.88
CA LEU A 51 8.11 11.53 6.13
C LEU A 51 8.82 10.27 5.63
N PRO A 52 9.11 9.30 6.50
CA PRO A 52 9.62 8.01 6.06
C PRO A 52 8.69 7.42 5.01
N LEU A 53 9.30 6.94 3.91
CA LEU A 53 8.57 6.49 2.73
C LEU A 53 9.17 5.19 2.19
N ILE A 54 8.29 4.27 1.84
CA ILE A 54 8.58 3.06 1.07
C ILE A 54 7.90 3.17 -0.29
N CYS A 55 8.59 2.70 -1.33
CA CYS A 55 8.07 2.67 -2.68
C CYS A 55 8.28 1.29 -3.29
N THR A 56 7.21 0.67 -3.82
CA THR A 56 7.27 -0.50 -4.68
C THR A 56 7.06 -0.09 -6.13
N LEU A 57 7.72 -0.74 -7.09
CA LEU A 57 7.56 -0.44 -8.52
C LEU A 57 6.33 -1.11 -9.12
N ASN A 58 5.94 -2.25 -8.57
CA ASN A 58 4.91 -3.12 -9.11
C ASN A 58 3.65 -3.07 -8.24
N LEU A 59 2.62 -2.33 -8.68
CA LEU A 59 1.32 -2.34 -8.02
C LEU A 59 0.17 -2.41 -9.06
N THR A 60 -0.54 -1.32 -9.38
CA THR A 60 -1.61 -1.41 -10.37
C THR A 60 -1.09 -1.73 -11.77
N LEU A 61 0.18 -1.48 -12.05
CA LEU A 61 0.82 -1.94 -13.28
C LEU A 61 0.62 -3.45 -13.48
N VAL A 62 0.80 -4.24 -12.43
CA VAL A 62 0.67 -5.71 -12.48
C VAL A 62 -0.79 -6.12 -12.61
N THR A 63 -1.68 -5.56 -11.79
CA THR A 63 -3.10 -5.92 -11.79
C THR A 63 -3.79 -5.52 -13.09
N GLU A 64 -3.46 -4.35 -13.66
CA GLU A 64 -3.95 -3.90 -14.96
C GLU A 64 -3.41 -4.78 -16.11
N HIS A 65 -2.14 -5.18 -16.03
CA HIS A 65 -1.57 -6.07 -17.01
C HIS A 65 -2.30 -7.43 -17.04
N VAL A 66 -2.57 -7.99 -15.86
CA VAL A 66 -3.32 -9.26 -15.74
C VAL A 66 -4.78 -9.10 -16.18
N ARG A 67 -5.45 -7.99 -15.82
CA ARG A 67 -6.80 -7.69 -16.29
C ARG A 67 -6.86 -7.66 -17.84
N ASN A 68 -5.92 -6.95 -18.46
CA ASN A 68 -5.83 -6.83 -19.90
C ASN A 68 -5.50 -8.17 -20.58
N LEU A 69 -4.63 -8.98 -19.96
CA LEU A 69 -4.26 -10.32 -20.48
C LEU A 69 -5.48 -11.23 -20.61
N PHE A 70 -6.44 -11.14 -19.66
CA PHE A 70 -7.66 -11.93 -19.70
C PHE A 70 -8.83 -11.21 -20.42
N GLY A 71 -8.64 -9.97 -20.86
CA GLY A 71 -9.65 -9.20 -21.58
C GLY A 71 -10.86 -8.82 -20.71
N TRP A 72 -10.70 -8.72 -19.40
CA TRP A 72 -11.77 -8.41 -18.47
C TRP A 72 -11.98 -6.91 -18.31
N ASP A 73 -13.24 -6.49 -18.14
CA ASP A 73 -13.55 -5.20 -17.57
C ASP A 73 -13.39 -5.21 -16.03
N TYR A 74 -13.58 -4.08 -15.36
CA TYR A 74 -13.39 -4.00 -13.90
C TYR A 74 -14.44 -4.78 -13.12
N ALA A 75 -15.68 -4.89 -13.61
CA ALA A 75 -16.74 -5.65 -12.95
C ALA A 75 -16.45 -7.16 -13.02
N GLN A 76 -16.03 -7.63 -14.20
CA GLN A 76 -15.59 -9.01 -14.39
C GLN A 76 -14.36 -9.33 -13.51
N LEU A 77 -13.38 -8.43 -13.47
CA LEU A 77 -12.20 -8.60 -12.62
C LEU A 77 -12.60 -8.77 -11.14
N GLU A 78 -13.43 -7.87 -10.60
CA GLU A 78 -13.93 -7.94 -9.21
C GLU A 78 -14.65 -9.28 -8.95
N GLU A 79 -15.53 -9.71 -9.84
CA GLU A 79 -16.23 -10.98 -9.74
C GLU A 79 -15.27 -12.17 -9.71
N GLN A 80 -14.31 -12.21 -10.66
CA GLN A 80 -13.39 -13.33 -10.80
C GLN A 80 -12.41 -13.44 -9.63
N ILE A 81 -11.82 -12.33 -9.16
CA ILE A 81 -10.94 -12.35 -8.00
C ILE A 81 -11.72 -12.61 -6.70
N GLY A 82 -12.99 -12.19 -6.62
CA GLY A 82 -13.87 -12.45 -5.48
C GLY A 82 -14.29 -13.91 -5.33
N ALA A 83 -14.30 -14.66 -6.42
CA ALA A 83 -14.63 -16.10 -6.41
C ALA A 83 -13.50 -16.99 -5.87
N VAL A 84 -12.28 -16.48 -5.75
CA VAL A 84 -11.11 -17.21 -5.26
C VAL A 84 -10.88 -16.88 -3.78
N PRO A 85 -10.61 -17.86 -2.90
CA PRO A 85 -10.38 -17.58 -1.48
C PRO A 85 -9.09 -16.83 -1.21
N ALA A 86 -8.98 -16.24 -0.02
CA ALA A 86 -7.73 -15.64 0.46
C ALA A 86 -6.60 -16.68 0.48
N GLY A 87 -5.39 -16.27 0.07
CA GLY A 87 -4.25 -17.16 -0.09
C GLY A 87 -4.25 -17.98 -1.38
N CYS A 88 -5.27 -17.75 -2.25
CA CYS A 88 -5.29 -18.22 -3.64
C CYS A 88 -5.01 -19.73 -3.80
N ASP A 89 -5.53 -20.57 -2.88
CA ASP A 89 -5.27 -22.01 -2.81
C ASP A 89 -3.77 -22.36 -2.91
N GLY A 90 -2.94 -21.53 -2.27
CA GLY A 90 -1.49 -21.69 -2.20
C GLY A 90 -0.70 -21.14 -3.39
N LEU A 91 -1.36 -20.57 -4.40
CA LEU A 91 -0.68 -19.87 -5.49
C LEU A 91 -0.18 -18.51 -5.02
N LEU A 92 1.11 -18.23 -5.24
CA LEU A 92 1.75 -16.96 -4.93
C LEU A 92 2.34 -16.35 -6.19
N LEU A 93 2.27 -15.02 -6.32
CA LEU A 93 3.03 -14.26 -7.30
C LEU A 93 4.07 -13.39 -6.58
N LEU A 94 5.35 -13.54 -6.96
CA LEU A 94 6.36 -12.50 -6.78
C LEU A 94 6.21 -11.51 -7.94
N PRO A 95 5.71 -10.29 -7.71
CA PRO A 95 5.22 -9.44 -8.81
C PRO A 95 6.30 -8.55 -9.46
N TYR A 96 7.57 -8.95 -9.43
CA TYR A 96 8.74 -8.13 -9.79
C TYR A 96 8.93 -7.99 -11.30
N LEU A 97 7.86 -7.64 -12.05
CA LEU A 97 7.85 -7.62 -13.50
C LEU A 97 8.81 -6.57 -14.12
N THR A 98 9.19 -5.56 -13.37
CA THR A 98 10.08 -4.47 -13.80
C THR A 98 11.27 -4.30 -12.85
N GLY A 99 11.70 -5.38 -12.20
CA GLY A 99 12.50 -5.28 -10.99
C GLY A 99 11.70 -4.78 -9.81
N GLU A 100 12.30 -4.63 -8.64
CA GLU A 100 11.63 -4.06 -7.46
C GLU A 100 12.59 -3.16 -6.68
N ARG A 101 12.03 -2.14 -6.02
CA ARG A 101 12.78 -1.20 -5.19
C ARG A 101 12.70 -1.55 -3.71
N THR A 102 11.55 -2.01 -3.24
CA THR A 102 11.36 -2.50 -1.87
C THR A 102 10.66 -3.86 -1.93
N PRO A 103 11.39 -4.95 -1.68
CA PRO A 103 12.83 -5.05 -1.39
C PRO A 103 13.74 -4.61 -2.56
N ASP A 104 15.02 -4.31 -2.28
CA ASP A 104 15.99 -3.89 -3.32
C ASP A 104 16.37 -5.06 -4.22
N LEU A 105 15.66 -5.21 -5.32
CA LEU A 105 15.79 -6.27 -6.34
C LEU A 105 15.66 -5.67 -7.75
N PRO A 106 16.57 -4.78 -8.18
CA PRO A 106 16.40 -3.98 -9.39
C PRO A 106 16.38 -4.80 -10.69
N ASN A 107 16.92 -6.02 -10.69
CA ASN A 107 17.00 -6.89 -11.85
C ASN A 107 16.10 -8.13 -11.75
N SER A 108 15.21 -8.19 -10.77
CA SER A 108 14.32 -9.33 -10.57
C SER A 108 13.21 -9.41 -11.62
N THR A 109 12.62 -10.57 -11.74
CA THR A 109 11.50 -10.88 -12.63
C THR A 109 10.36 -11.52 -11.87
N GLY A 110 9.15 -11.50 -12.45
CA GLY A 110 7.96 -12.10 -11.84
C GLY A 110 8.03 -13.63 -11.79
N VAL A 111 7.51 -14.21 -10.70
CA VAL A 111 7.46 -15.67 -10.50
C VAL A 111 6.11 -16.09 -9.93
N PHE A 112 5.41 -16.99 -10.63
CA PHE A 112 4.31 -17.75 -10.03
C PHE A 112 4.87 -19.00 -9.34
N HIS A 113 4.52 -19.18 -8.07
CA HIS A 113 4.93 -20.32 -7.26
C HIS A 113 3.73 -21.04 -6.68
N GLY A 114 3.76 -22.37 -6.66
CA GLY A 114 2.66 -23.17 -6.08
C GLY A 114 1.54 -23.51 -7.08
N LEU A 115 1.81 -23.44 -8.39
CA LEU A 115 0.87 -23.88 -9.43
C LEU A 115 0.54 -25.38 -9.30
N THR A 116 -0.74 -25.68 -9.39
CA THR A 116 -1.33 -27.03 -9.41
C THR A 116 -2.38 -27.11 -10.51
N LEU A 117 -2.91 -28.28 -10.81
CA LEU A 117 -4.00 -28.41 -11.77
C LEU A 117 -5.31 -27.73 -11.31
N THR A 118 -5.48 -27.52 -10.02
CA THR A 118 -6.69 -26.92 -9.46
C THR A 118 -6.66 -25.40 -9.42
N ASN A 119 -5.48 -24.79 -9.25
CA ASN A 119 -5.34 -23.34 -9.15
C ASN A 119 -4.69 -22.69 -10.40
N PHE A 120 -4.38 -23.47 -11.45
CA PHE A 120 -3.89 -22.93 -12.71
C PHE A 120 -5.06 -22.44 -13.57
N THR A 121 -5.75 -21.41 -13.10
CA THR A 121 -6.91 -20.80 -13.76
C THR A 121 -6.77 -19.28 -13.81
N ALA A 122 -7.47 -18.64 -14.75
CA ALA A 122 -7.41 -17.18 -14.88
C ALA A 122 -7.83 -16.43 -13.60
N PRO A 123 -8.90 -16.83 -12.87
CA PRO A 123 -9.26 -16.19 -11.59
C PRO A 123 -8.15 -16.29 -10.53
N HIS A 124 -7.52 -17.47 -10.38
CA HIS A 124 -6.43 -17.65 -9.42
C HIS A 124 -5.20 -16.83 -9.79
N MET A 125 -4.82 -16.79 -11.06
CA MET A 125 -3.69 -15.97 -11.52
C MET A 125 -3.94 -14.48 -11.28
N ALA A 126 -5.16 -14.02 -11.53
CA ALA A 126 -5.55 -12.64 -11.26
C ALA A 126 -5.56 -12.35 -9.74
N ARG A 127 -6.15 -13.23 -8.94
CA ARG A 127 -6.15 -13.09 -7.46
C ARG A 127 -4.74 -13.08 -6.92
N ALA A 128 -3.88 -14.00 -7.35
CA ALA A 128 -2.47 -14.05 -6.95
C ALA A 128 -1.70 -12.76 -7.32
N ALA A 129 -2.09 -12.08 -8.41
CA ALA A 129 -1.51 -10.79 -8.78
C ALA A 129 -1.88 -9.70 -7.77
N PHE A 130 -3.16 -9.60 -7.38
CA PHE A 130 -3.60 -8.66 -6.36
C PHE A 130 -2.98 -8.96 -5.00
N GLU A 131 -2.96 -10.22 -4.59
CA GLU A 131 -2.33 -10.64 -3.34
C GLU A 131 -0.82 -10.36 -3.36
N GLY A 132 -0.12 -10.70 -4.44
CA GLY A 132 1.32 -10.53 -4.54
C GLY A 132 1.78 -9.08 -4.42
N VAL A 133 1.11 -8.15 -5.09
CA VAL A 133 1.44 -6.72 -4.97
C VAL A 133 1.05 -6.16 -3.60
N THR A 134 -0.04 -6.64 -2.99
CA THR A 134 -0.46 -6.22 -1.65
C THR A 134 0.50 -6.77 -0.58
N LEU A 135 0.96 -8.01 -0.73
CA LEU A 135 2.00 -8.60 0.13
C LEU A 135 3.32 -7.83 0.01
N GLY A 136 3.64 -7.28 -1.17
CA GLY A 136 4.77 -6.36 -1.35
C GLY A 136 4.65 -5.11 -0.47
N LEU A 137 3.47 -4.48 -0.42
CA LEU A 137 3.20 -3.38 0.53
C LEU A 137 3.21 -3.87 1.98
N GLY A 138 2.68 -5.07 2.25
CA GLY A 138 2.72 -5.72 3.58
C GLY A 138 4.15 -5.91 4.09
N TYR A 139 5.07 -6.30 3.21
CA TYR A 139 6.51 -6.33 3.51
C TYR A 139 7.04 -4.95 3.91
N GLY A 140 6.70 -3.92 3.16
CA GLY A 140 7.06 -2.54 3.48
C GLY A 140 6.50 -2.09 4.83
N LEU A 141 5.26 -2.43 5.14
CA LEU A 141 4.65 -2.11 6.43
C LEU A 141 5.31 -2.87 7.60
N ALA A 142 5.70 -4.13 7.39
CA ALA A 142 6.48 -4.88 8.36
C ALA A 142 7.83 -4.18 8.63
N ARG A 143 8.47 -3.64 7.57
CA ARG A 143 9.69 -2.86 7.71
C ARG A 143 9.50 -1.58 8.53
N PHE A 144 8.37 -0.87 8.35
CA PHE A 144 8.01 0.26 9.22
C PHE A 144 7.90 -0.16 10.69
N ARG A 145 7.24 -1.29 10.96
CA ARG A 145 7.07 -1.81 12.33
C ARG A 145 8.40 -2.17 12.99
N GLU A 146 9.33 -2.78 12.25
CA GLU A 146 10.69 -3.08 12.73
C GLU A 146 11.48 -1.82 13.10
N LEU A 147 11.18 -0.69 12.43
CA LEU A 147 11.78 0.62 12.71
C LEU A 147 10.99 1.44 13.75
N GLY A 148 10.03 0.82 14.44
CA GLY A 148 9.29 1.41 15.55
C GLY A 148 8.04 2.20 15.16
N MET A 149 7.61 2.13 13.91
CA MET A 149 6.39 2.79 13.44
C MET A 149 5.21 1.80 13.45
N HIS A 150 4.23 2.03 14.31
CA HIS A 150 3.08 1.16 14.50
C HIS A 150 1.80 1.92 14.15
N PRO A 151 1.29 1.83 12.91
CA PRO A 151 0.06 2.51 12.54
C PRO A 151 -1.16 1.90 13.23
N ALA A 152 -2.08 2.75 13.64
CA ALA A 152 -3.41 2.37 14.10
C ALA A 152 -4.45 2.36 12.96
N GLU A 153 -4.17 3.09 11.88
CA GLU A 153 -5.03 3.23 10.71
C GLU A 153 -4.19 3.41 9.43
N ILE A 154 -4.67 2.85 8.33
CA ILE A 154 -4.08 3.09 7.01
C ILE A 154 -5.10 3.79 6.11
N ARG A 155 -4.73 4.96 5.60
CA ARG A 155 -5.53 5.73 4.64
C ARG A 155 -5.15 5.35 3.23
N LEU A 156 -6.11 4.79 2.49
CA LEU A 156 -5.91 4.36 1.11
C LEU A 156 -6.20 5.49 0.13
N THR A 157 -5.37 5.62 -0.90
CA THR A 157 -5.54 6.57 -2.00
C THR A 157 -5.07 5.94 -3.32
N GLY A 158 -5.32 6.62 -4.44
CA GLY A 158 -4.97 6.11 -5.77
C GLY A 158 -6.06 5.22 -6.38
N GLY A 159 -5.91 4.91 -7.67
CA GLY A 159 -6.94 4.21 -8.45
C GLY A 159 -7.32 2.83 -7.92
N GLY A 160 -6.36 2.10 -7.34
CA GLY A 160 -6.60 0.78 -6.75
C GLY A 160 -7.54 0.80 -5.55
N SER A 161 -7.63 1.93 -4.83
CA SER A 161 -8.53 2.07 -3.67
C SER A 161 -10.02 2.11 -4.04
N ASN A 162 -10.36 2.20 -5.33
CA ASN A 162 -11.75 2.10 -5.80
C ASN A 162 -12.29 0.66 -5.71
N SER A 163 -11.43 -0.36 -5.76
CA SER A 163 -11.83 -1.75 -5.60
C SER A 163 -12.16 -2.08 -4.15
N ARG A 164 -13.41 -2.49 -3.89
CA ARG A 164 -13.84 -2.88 -2.54
C ARG A 164 -13.09 -4.12 -2.05
N LEU A 165 -12.90 -5.11 -2.93
CA LEU A 165 -12.17 -6.33 -2.59
C LEU A 165 -10.71 -6.02 -2.26
N TRP A 166 -10.08 -5.12 -3.02
CA TRP A 166 -8.69 -4.77 -2.75
C TRP A 166 -8.53 -3.98 -1.45
N ARG A 167 -9.47 -3.10 -1.10
CA ARG A 167 -9.46 -2.42 0.21
C ARG A 167 -9.52 -3.41 1.36
N GLN A 168 -10.42 -4.42 1.28
CA GLN A 168 -10.49 -5.48 2.29
C GLN A 168 -9.19 -6.28 2.35
N MET A 169 -8.65 -6.69 1.20
CA MET A 169 -7.36 -7.39 1.13
C MET A 169 -6.23 -6.56 1.77
N CYS A 170 -6.22 -5.25 1.56
CA CYS A 170 -5.26 -4.37 2.24
C CYS A 170 -5.43 -4.40 3.76
N ALA A 171 -6.65 -4.31 4.28
CA ALA A 171 -6.90 -4.41 5.73
C ALA A 171 -6.39 -5.75 6.29
N ASP A 172 -6.70 -6.85 5.60
CA ASP A 172 -6.33 -8.21 6.02
C ASP A 172 -4.81 -8.43 6.00
N VAL A 173 -4.13 -7.99 4.94
CA VAL A 173 -2.65 -8.09 4.81
C VAL A 173 -1.93 -7.19 5.80
N PHE A 174 -2.44 -5.98 6.02
CA PHE A 174 -1.82 -5.01 6.92
C PHE A 174 -2.11 -5.30 8.39
N GLY A 175 -3.19 -6.01 8.69
CA GLY A 175 -3.64 -6.31 10.05
C GLY A 175 -4.04 -5.07 10.84
N VAL A 176 -4.47 -4.01 10.15
CA VAL A 176 -5.00 -2.76 10.74
C VAL A 176 -6.13 -2.22 9.87
N PRO A 177 -7.07 -1.44 10.44
CA PRO A 177 -8.15 -0.83 9.68
C PRO A 177 -7.65 0.00 8.50
N THR A 178 -8.35 -0.09 7.38
CA THR A 178 -8.12 0.75 6.20
C THR A 178 -9.35 1.61 5.91
N VAL A 179 -9.14 2.83 5.42
CA VAL A 179 -10.20 3.77 5.05
C VAL A 179 -9.77 4.63 3.88
N CYS A 180 -10.69 4.98 2.99
CA CYS A 180 -10.47 6.02 1.98
C CYS A 180 -10.87 7.39 2.51
N LEU A 181 -10.50 8.44 1.80
CA LEU A 181 -10.93 9.79 2.11
C LEU A 181 -12.09 10.21 1.20
N GLN A 182 -12.92 11.13 1.66
CA GLN A 182 -14.01 11.71 0.86
C GLN A 182 -13.48 12.43 -0.39
N SER A 183 -12.27 13.03 -0.30
CA SER A 183 -11.57 13.60 -1.45
C SER A 183 -10.54 12.61 -1.99
N GLY A 184 -10.70 12.18 -3.24
CA GLY A 184 -9.73 11.32 -3.92
C GLY A 184 -8.42 12.03 -4.32
N GLU A 185 -8.40 13.37 -4.30
CA GLU A 185 -7.29 14.21 -4.77
C GLU A 185 -6.38 14.67 -3.61
N GLY A 186 -5.83 13.71 -2.85
CA GLY A 186 -5.04 13.99 -1.66
C GLY A 186 -3.87 14.97 -1.89
N ALA A 187 -3.14 14.85 -3.00
CA ALA A 187 -2.03 15.77 -3.28
C ALA A 187 -2.50 17.20 -3.58
N GLY A 188 -3.57 17.35 -4.36
CA GLY A 188 -4.17 18.65 -4.67
C GLY A 188 -4.75 19.33 -3.44
N LEU A 189 -5.50 18.57 -2.64
CA LEU A 189 -6.06 19.04 -1.37
C LEU A 189 -4.95 19.47 -0.40
N GLY A 190 -3.91 18.66 -0.25
CA GLY A 190 -2.78 18.98 0.62
C GLY A 190 -2.03 20.25 0.21
N GLY A 191 -1.83 20.46 -1.09
CA GLY A 191 -1.26 21.70 -1.60
C GLY A 191 -2.14 22.92 -1.31
N ALA A 192 -3.45 22.80 -1.46
CA ALA A 192 -4.40 23.86 -1.14
C ALA A 192 -4.43 24.17 0.37
N ILE A 193 -4.42 23.12 1.21
CA ILE A 193 -4.37 23.27 2.68
C ILE A 193 -3.08 23.99 3.09
N GLN A 194 -1.92 23.58 2.56
CA GLN A 194 -0.65 24.21 2.90
C GLN A 194 -0.62 25.67 2.47
N ALA A 195 -1.07 25.99 1.26
CA ALA A 195 -1.12 27.37 0.79
C ALA A 195 -2.03 28.24 1.66
N GLY A 196 -3.23 27.71 2.03
CA GLY A 196 -4.15 28.40 2.92
C GLY A 196 -3.59 28.58 4.32
N TRP A 197 -2.88 27.58 4.85
CA TRP A 197 -2.22 27.67 6.16
C TRP A 197 -1.13 28.76 6.20
N VAL A 198 -0.24 28.79 5.18
CA VAL A 198 0.80 29.83 5.07
C VAL A 198 0.15 31.21 4.99
N TRP A 199 -0.85 31.40 4.13
CA TRP A 199 -1.54 32.68 3.98
C TRP A 199 -2.22 33.13 5.27
N ASN A 200 -2.92 32.22 5.97
CA ASN A 200 -3.57 32.52 7.25
C ASN A 200 -2.57 32.94 8.31
N ASN A 201 -1.41 32.30 8.40
CA ASN A 201 -0.37 32.65 9.35
C ASN A 201 0.23 34.03 9.05
N GLU A 202 0.43 34.39 7.79
CA GLU A 202 0.86 35.74 7.38
C GLU A 202 -0.17 36.83 7.77
N GLN A 203 -1.47 36.46 7.81
CA GLN A 203 -2.54 37.37 8.27
C GLN A 203 -2.73 37.37 9.81
N GLY A 204 -1.92 36.61 10.55
CA GLY A 204 -1.96 36.54 12.00
C GLY A 204 -3.09 35.71 12.58
N SER A 205 -3.69 34.78 11.82
CA SER A 205 -4.80 33.95 12.31
C SER A 205 -4.38 32.92 13.37
N GLY A 206 -3.09 32.51 13.39
CA GLY A 206 -2.55 31.57 14.36
C GLY A 206 -3.06 30.12 14.24
N ALA A 207 -3.87 29.80 13.24
CA ALA A 207 -4.38 28.44 13.04
C ALA A 207 -3.24 27.45 12.72
N THR A 208 -3.23 26.33 13.40
CA THR A 208 -2.27 25.25 13.15
C THR A 208 -2.67 24.45 11.91
N LEU A 209 -1.68 23.79 11.27
CA LEU A 209 -1.95 22.91 10.15
C LEU A 209 -2.87 21.73 10.57
N ALA A 210 -2.68 21.21 11.80
CA ALA A 210 -3.50 20.13 12.34
C ALA A 210 -4.99 20.52 12.42
N GLU A 211 -5.30 21.69 12.98
CA GLU A 211 -6.68 22.20 13.05
C GLU A 211 -7.33 22.37 11.67
N ILE A 212 -6.55 22.78 10.68
CA ILE A 212 -7.05 22.92 9.31
C ILE A 212 -7.29 21.53 8.69
N CYS A 213 -6.35 20.59 8.87
CA CYS A 213 -6.50 19.22 8.38
C CYS A 213 -7.70 18.51 9.02
N GLU A 214 -7.90 18.62 10.34
CA GLU A 214 -9.04 18.01 11.04
C GLU A 214 -10.39 18.46 10.45
N ARG A 215 -10.47 19.70 9.99
CA ARG A 215 -11.69 20.27 9.39
C ARG A 215 -11.90 19.90 7.94
N LEU A 216 -10.83 19.73 7.15
CA LEU A 216 -10.89 19.59 5.69
C LEU A 216 -10.60 18.18 5.19
N VAL A 217 -9.88 17.37 5.97
CA VAL A 217 -9.54 15.99 5.59
C VAL A 217 -10.45 15.05 6.36
N GLN A 218 -11.43 14.50 5.65
CA GLN A 218 -12.43 13.63 6.27
C GLN A 218 -12.36 12.22 5.68
N ALA A 219 -12.39 11.22 6.55
CA ALA A 219 -12.52 9.83 6.15
C ALA A 219 -13.91 9.57 5.55
N ASP A 220 -13.95 8.73 4.53
CA ASP A 220 -15.19 8.12 4.06
C ASP A 220 -15.43 6.82 4.85
N GLU A 221 -16.15 6.93 5.96
CA GLU A 221 -16.43 5.79 6.83
C GLU A 221 -17.20 4.65 6.13
N THR A 222 -17.87 4.92 5.01
CA THR A 222 -18.52 3.87 4.22
C THR A 222 -17.50 2.98 3.49
N SER A 223 -16.27 3.44 3.35
CA SER A 223 -15.15 2.71 2.75
C SER A 223 -14.30 1.95 3.75
N ARG A 224 -14.56 2.11 5.06
CA ARG A 224 -13.78 1.46 6.13
C ARG A 224 -13.85 -0.05 6.03
N ASN A 225 -12.71 -0.70 6.17
CA ASN A 225 -12.58 -2.16 6.25
C ASN A 225 -11.77 -2.50 7.50
N GLU A 226 -12.34 -3.37 8.32
CA GLU A 226 -11.63 -3.98 9.44
C GLU A 226 -10.94 -5.26 8.96
N PRO A 227 -9.77 -5.62 9.53
CA PRO A 227 -9.12 -6.88 9.20
C PRO A 227 -9.99 -8.09 9.60
N ASP A 228 -10.19 -9.03 8.68
CA ASP A 228 -10.72 -10.35 9.01
C ASP A 228 -9.63 -11.22 9.63
N ALA A 229 -9.87 -11.78 10.81
CA ALA A 229 -8.85 -12.52 11.56
C ALA A 229 -8.35 -13.76 10.81
N ASN A 230 -9.25 -14.49 10.13
CA ASN A 230 -8.89 -15.70 9.40
C ASN A 230 -8.08 -15.35 8.14
N ALA A 231 -8.52 -14.34 7.38
CA ALA A 231 -7.78 -13.88 6.21
C ALA A 231 -6.41 -13.31 6.59
N SER A 232 -6.32 -12.57 7.70
CA SER A 232 -5.05 -12.02 8.21
C SER A 232 -4.05 -13.12 8.59
N GLU A 233 -4.52 -14.23 9.17
CA GLU A 233 -3.66 -15.39 9.44
C GLU A 233 -3.12 -16.00 8.14
N VAL A 234 -3.99 -16.22 7.15
CA VAL A 234 -3.61 -16.71 5.82
C VAL A 234 -2.58 -15.79 5.15
N TYR A 235 -2.76 -14.47 5.22
CA TYR A 235 -1.82 -13.51 4.62
C TYR A 235 -0.52 -13.38 5.41
N SER A 236 -0.54 -13.57 6.73
CA SER A 236 0.68 -13.66 7.53
C SER A 236 1.55 -14.85 7.08
N ASP A 237 0.95 -16.01 6.87
CA ASP A 237 1.65 -17.18 6.32
C ASP A 237 2.14 -16.93 4.89
N ALA A 238 1.34 -16.29 4.05
CA ALA A 238 1.72 -15.93 2.70
C ALA A 238 2.91 -14.95 2.65
N LEU A 239 2.96 -13.96 3.56
CA LEU A 239 4.11 -13.05 3.72
C LEU A 239 5.40 -13.82 4.06
N ASN A 240 5.32 -14.74 5.02
CA ASN A 240 6.46 -15.58 5.41
C ASN A 240 6.95 -16.43 4.24
N ARG A 241 6.04 -17.14 3.56
CA ARG A 241 6.37 -17.97 2.39
C ARG A 241 6.95 -17.13 1.25
N THR A 242 6.38 -15.96 0.97
CA THR A 242 6.91 -15.02 -0.03
C THR A 242 8.35 -14.61 0.29
N SER A 243 8.66 -14.33 1.57
CA SER A 243 10.01 -14.00 2.01
C SER A 243 10.99 -15.17 1.83
N GLU A 244 10.58 -16.39 2.16
CA GLU A 244 11.39 -17.59 1.98
C GLU A 244 11.69 -17.89 0.51
N ILE A 245 10.67 -17.84 -0.34
CA ILE A 245 10.79 -18.06 -1.79
C ILE A 245 11.72 -17.01 -2.39
N ARG A 246 11.53 -15.74 -2.07
CA ARG A 246 12.37 -14.64 -2.51
C ARG A 246 13.84 -14.87 -2.13
N LYS A 247 14.12 -15.23 -0.86
CA LYS A 247 15.47 -15.51 -0.38
C LYS A 247 16.10 -16.69 -1.13
N ALA A 248 15.33 -17.75 -1.38
CA ALA A 248 15.81 -18.92 -2.12
C ALA A 248 16.17 -18.58 -3.56
N PHE A 249 15.32 -17.84 -4.27
CA PHE A 249 15.58 -17.44 -5.65
C PHE A 249 16.72 -16.42 -5.77
N SER A 250 16.80 -15.46 -4.87
CA SER A 250 17.89 -14.49 -4.81
C SER A 250 19.23 -15.21 -4.56
N LYS A 251 19.28 -16.17 -3.60
CA LYS A 251 20.47 -16.99 -3.35
C LYS A 251 20.88 -17.81 -4.58
N ALA A 252 19.90 -18.31 -5.33
CA ALA A 252 20.13 -19.05 -6.57
C ALA A 252 20.39 -18.15 -7.79
N LYS A 253 20.35 -16.83 -7.64
CA LYS A 253 20.44 -15.80 -8.71
C LYS A 253 19.40 -16.00 -9.81
N LEU A 254 18.18 -16.36 -9.43
CA LEU A 254 17.06 -16.54 -10.34
C LEU A 254 16.12 -15.32 -10.39
N ILE A 255 16.27 -14.43 -9.42
CA ILE A 255 15.62 -13.10 -9.38
C ILE A 255 16.61 -12.08 -8.84
#